data_fbb89804c01708df3a8b6a31376d6822
#
_entry.id   fbb89804c01708df3a8b6a31376d6822
#
_cell.length_a   1.000
_cell.length_b   1.000
_cell.length_c   1.000
_cell.angle_alpha   90.00
_cell.angle_beta   90.00
_cell.angle_gamma   90.00
#
_symmetry.space_group_name_H-M   'P 1'
#
loop_
_entity.id
_entity.type
_entity.pdbx_description
1 polymer ?
#
loop_
_entity_poly.entity_id
_entity_poly.type
_entity_poly.pdbx_seq_one_letter_code
_entity_poly.pdbx_strand_id
1 'polypeptide(L)'
;MKILAIKSSGDRTGISLMLNDEINSFTMDHDRKDRPNWDMFLDNIGHKRIFNLSEIDLFAFENNQNSFTATRITASFLKGIATDLKKPLISIEDNSENNLDIEELVIIAKDKFLSAEDADKRFDPKNVNPTYEEDIKFRKLNE
;
A
#
# COMPACT_ATOMS: atom_id res chain seq x y z
N MET A 1 -14.95 6.93 6.02
CA MET A 1 -13.87 5.94 6.03
C MET A 1 -12.55 6.61 5.72
N LYS A 2 -11.51 6.28 6.46
CA LYS A 2 -10.16 6.86 6.29
C LYS A 2 -9.23 5.79 5.75
N ILE A 3 -8.60 6.05 4.60
CA ILE A 3 -7.79 5.07 3.87
C ILE A 3 -6.44 5.66 3.52
N LEU A 4 -5.38 4.90 3.75
CA LEU A 4 -4.03 5.26 3.36
C LEU A 4 -3.51 4.23 2.35
N ALA A 5 -3.04 4.71 1.20
CA ALA A 5 -2.50 3.84 0.16
C ALA A 5 -1.13 4.31 -0.31
N ILE A 6 -0.27 3.36 -0.66
CA ILE A 6 1.07 3.62 -1.16
C ILE A 6 1.32 2.83 -2.43
N LYS A 7 1.99 3.47 -3.37
CA LYS A 7 2.41 2.90 -4.64
C LYS A 7 3.88 3.24 -4.87
N SER A 8 4.71 2.24 -5.21
CA SER A 8 6.11 2.48 -5.51
C SER A 8 6.57 1.63 -6.67
N SER A 9 7.21 2.27 -7.63
CA SER A 9 7.86 1.60 -8.77
C SER A 9 9.37 1.46 -8.59
N GLY A 10 9.91 1.88 -7.45
CA GLY A 10 11.33 1.83 -7.14
C GLY A 10 12.05 3.15 -7.36
N ASP A 11 11.70 3.90 -8.39
CA ASP A 11 12.23 5.24 -8.66
C ASP A 11 11.19 6.34 -8.49
N ARG A 12 9.96 5.97 -8.21
CA ARG A 12 8.88 6.90 -7.94
C ARG A 12 7.94 6.30 -6.91
N THR A 13 7.63 7.05 -5.88
CA THR A 13 6.74 6.61 -4.81
C THR A 13 5.63 7.64 -4.61
N GLY A 14 4.41 7.15 -4.47
CA GLY A 14 3.25 7.97 -4.20
C GLY A 14 2.52 7.49 -2.96
N ILE A 15 1.93 8.42 -2.23
CA ILE A 15 1.09 8.15 -1.08
C ILE A 15 -0.22 8.92 -1.24
N SER A 16 -1.31 8.30 -0.88
CA SER A 16 -2.64 8.89 -0.97
C SER A 16 -3.42 8.65 0.30
N LEU A 17 -4.13 9.66 0.73
CA LEU A 17 -4.96 9.64 1.93
C LEU A 17 -6.38 10.04 1.56
N MET A 18 -7.32 9.17 1.86
CA MET A 18 -8.75 9.50 1.80
C MET A 18 -9.24 9.75 3.22
N LEU A 19 -9.72 10.98 3.48
CA LEU A 19 -10.39 11.35 4.71
C LEU A 19 -11.85 11.61 4.37
N ASN A 20 -12.70 10.62 4.65
CA ASN A 20 -14.08 10.60 4.21
C ASN A 20 -14.14 10.63 2.68
N ASP A 21 -14.49 11.73 2.05
CA ASP A 21 -14.57 11.81 0.59
C ASP A 21 -13.46 12.68 -0.02
N GLU A 22 -12.58 13.23 0.81
CA GLU A 22 -11.47 14.07 0.33
C GLU A 22 -10.20 13.25 0.18
N ILE A 23 -9.50 13.44 -0.94
CA ILE A 23 -8.27 12.72 -1.25
C ILE A 23 -7.11 13.72 -1.34
N ASN A 24 -6.07 13.48 -0.53
CA ASN A 24 -4.79 14.18 -0.61
C ASN A 24 -3.73 13.19 -1.05
N SER A 25 -2.84 13.62 -1.95
CA SER A 25 -1.77 12.74 -2.42
C SER A 25 -0.44 13.49 -2.53
N PHE A 26 0.63 12.73 -2.49
CA PHE A 26 1.98 13.24 -2.67
C PHE A 26 2.80 12.17 -3.40
N THR A 27 3.50 12.59 -4.45
CA THR A 27 4.35 11.69 -5.24
C THR A 27 5.72 12.32 -5.42
N MET A 28 6.76 11.52 -5.36
CA MET A 28 8.12 11.98 -5.52
C MET A 28 8.97 10.96 -6.26
N ASP A 29 9.82 11.44 -7.16
CA ASP A 29 10.86 10.64 -7.80
C ASP A 29 12.07 10.53 -6.88
N HIS A 30 12.74 9.39 -6.90
CA HIS A 30 13.94 9.14 -6.12
C HIS A 30 14.80 8.06 -6.80
N ASP A 31 16.05 7.93 -6.37
CA ASP A 31 16.90 6.85 -6.87
C ASP A 31 16.38 5.49 -6.43
N ARG A 32 16.51 4.49 -7.29
CA ARG A 32 16.11 3.12 -6.97
C ARG A 32 16.88 2.53 -5.79
N LYS A 33 18.08 3.03 -5.55
CA LYS A 33 18.93 2.61 -4.43
C LYS A 33 18.45 3.15 -3.09
N ASP A 34 17.71 4.24 -3.12
CA ASP A 34 17.25 4.89 -1.91
C ASP A 34 15.91 4.32 -1.48
N ARG A 35 15.81 3.97 -0.21
CA ARG A 35 14.51 3.62 0.36
C ARG A 35 13.69 4.89 0.51
N PRO A 36 12.38 4.82 0.27
CA PRO A 36 11.52 5.98 0.50
C PRO A 36 11.61 6.45 1.96
N ASN A 37 11.69 7.75 2.13
CA ASN A 37 11.61 8.35 3.47
C ASN A 37 10.13 8.43 3.87
N TRP A 38 9.65 7.39 4.54
CA TRP A 38 8.24 7.28 4.90
C TRP A 38 7.74 8.44 5.76
N ASP A 39 8.57 8.94 6.67
CA ASP A 39 8.20 10.08 7.51
C ASP A 39 7.92 11.32 6.68
N MET A 40 8.73 11.55 5.65
CA MET A 40 8.53 12.67 4.73
C MET A 40 7.24 12.51 3.92
N PHE A 41 6.99 11.31 3.41
CA PHE A 41 5.75 11.04 2.66
C PHE A 41 4.52 11.25 3.53
N LEU A 42 4.53 10.72 4.73
CA LEU A 42 3.43 10.88 5.68
C LEU A 42 3.23 12.35 6.07
N ASP A 43 4.33 13.07 6.32
CA ASP A 43 4.27 14.48 6.68
C ASP A 43 3.64 15.32 5.58
N ASN A 44 3.94 15.02 4.32
CA ASN A 44 3.40 15.77 3.18
C ASN A 44 1.90 15.59 2.99
N ILE A 45 1.30 14.56 3.53
CA ILE A 45 -0.15 14.37 3.48
C ILE A 45 -0.86 14.71 4.78
N GLY A 46 -0.13 15.24 5.76
CA GLY A 46 -0.69 15.80 6.98
C GLY A 46 -0.63 14.93 8.21
N HIS A 47 0.25 13.92 8.26
CA HIS A 47 0.41 13.08 9.44
C HIS A 47 0.77 13.91 10.67
N LYS A 48 0.08 13.64 11.79
CA LYS A 48 0.17 14.34 13.07
C LYS A 48 -0.40 15.76 13.10
N ARG A 49 -0.84 16.28 11.96
CA ARG A 49 -1.50 17.58 11.88
C ARG A 49 -2.97 17.45 11.50
N ILE A 50 -3.26 16.65 10.46
CA ILE A 50 -4.60 16.44 9.94
C ILE A 50 -5.15 15.09 10.38
N PHE A 51 -4.28 14.10 10.54
CA PHE A 51 -4.66 12.75 10.94
C PHE A 51 -3.54 12.07 11.72
N ASN A 52 -3.90 11.01 12.45
CA ASN A 52 -2.95 10.07 13.04
C ASN A 52 -3.13 8.69 12.40
N LEU A 53 -2.05 7.91 12.33
CA LEU A 53 -2.13 6.57 11.74
C LEU A 53 -3.17 5.67 12.42
N SER A 54 -3.37 5.85 13.72
CA SER A 54 -4.38 5.10 14.47
C SER A 54 -5.80 5.38 14.03
N GLU A 55 -6.05 6.48 13.34
CA GLU A 55 -7.36 6.85 12.83
C GLU A 55 -7.68 6.22 11.47
N ILE A 56 -6.69 5.64 10.80
CA ILE A 56 -6.88 5.01 9.49
C ILE A 56 -7.66 3.72 9.66
N ASP A 57 -8.68 3.54 8.83
CA ASP A 57 -9.54 2.36 8.85
C ASP A 57 -9.02 1.23 7.97
N LEU A 58 -8.29 1.58 6.91
CA LEU A 58 -7.85 0.65 5.90
C LEU A 58 -6.52 1.11 5.30
N PHE A 59 -5.56 0.19 5.20
CA PHE A 59 -4.31 0.41 4.49
C PHE A 59 -4.32 -0.36 3.19
N ALA A 60 -3.67 0.18 2.16
CA ALA A 60 -3.60 -0.46 0.85
C ALA A 60 -2.27 -0.16 0.17
N PHE A 61 -1.82 -1.08 -0.68
CA PHE A 61 -0.67 -0.85 -1.54
C PHE A 61 -0.88 -1.50 -2.89
N GLU A 62 -0.15 -1.00 -3.88
CA GLU A 62 -0.14 -1.61 -5.20
C GLU A 62 0.88 -2.74 -5.22
N ASN A 63 0.42 -3.92 -5.64
CA ASN A 63 1.31 -5.04 -5.91
C ASN A 63 1.74 -4.98 -7.38
N ASN A 64 2.89 -4.33 -7.62
CA ASN A 64 3.42 -4.13 -8.96
C ASN A 64 4.40 -5.24 -9.29
N GLN A 65 4.03 -6.10 -10.24
CA GLN A 65 4.84 -7.24 -10.64
C GLN A 65 6.16 -6.86 -11.30
N ASN A 66 6.27 -5.65 -11.81
CA ASN A 66 7.49 -5.15 -12.45
C ASN A 66 8.48 -4.52 -11.47
N SER A 67 8.13 -4.44 -10.19
CA SER A 67 8.91 -3.75 -9.16
C SER A 67 8.87 -4.52 -7.84
N PHE A 68 9.39 -5.74 -7.85
CA PHE A 68 9.36 -6.63 -6.67
C PHE A 68 9.95 -6.01 -5.42
N THR A 69 11.14 -5.44 -5.53
CA THR A 69 11.83 -4.86 -4.37
C THR A 69 11.04 -3.71 -3.77
N ALA A 70 10.58 -2.80 -4.61
CA ALA A 70 9.79 -1.65 -4.17
C ALA A 70 8.46 -2.08 -3.54
N THR A 71 7.79 -3.06 -4.14
CA THR A 71 6.54 -3.61 -3.62
C THR A 71 6.75 -4.26 -2.27
N ARG A 72 7.83 -5.03 -2.10
CA ARG A 72 8.15 -5.68 -0.82
C ARG A 72 8.44 -4.68 0.28
N ILE A 73 9.19 -3.63 -0.02
CA ILE A 73 9.50 -2.57 0.93
C ILE A 73 8.21 -1.87 1.39
N THR A 74 7.36 -1.52 0.44
CA THR A 74 6.07 -0.89 0.72
C THR A 74 5.14 -1.79 1.53
N ALA A 75 5.02 -3.05 1.10
CA ALA A 75 4.19 -4.03 1.79
C ALA A 75 4.66 -4.28 3.22
N SER A 76 5.98 -4.39 3.42
CA SER A 76 6.55 -4.59 4.75
C SER A 76 6.27 -3.42 5.68
N PHE A 77 6.41 -2.21 5.17
CA PHE A 77 6.12 -0.99 5.93
C PHE A 77 4.66 -0.95 6.38
N LEU A 78 3.74 -1.13 5.46
CA LEU A 78 2.30 -1.08 5.76
C LEU A 78 1.84 -2.28 6.59
N LYS A 79 2.39 -3.46 6.33
CA LYS A 79 2.07 -4.65 7.11
C LYS A 79 2.46 -4.47 8.58
N GLY A 80 3.60 -3.87 8.85
CA GLY A 80 4.02 -3.57 10.21
C GLY A 80 3.04 -2.64 10.92
N ILE A 81 2.65 -1.55 10.27
CA ILE A 81 1.70 -0.59 10.83
C ILE A 81 0.32 -1.21 11.02
N ALA A 82 -0.19 -1.87 9.99
CA ALA A 82 -1.54 -2.45 10.02
C ALA A 82 -1.64 -3.56 11.07
N THR A 83 -0.61 -4.37 11.21
CA THR A 83 -0.57 -5.42 12.23
C THR A 83 -0.57 -4.81 13.64
N ASP A 84 0.26 -3.81 13.85
CA ASP A 84 0.37 -3.14 15.14
C ASP A 84 -0.94 -2.46 15.54
N LEU A 85 -1.59 -1.81 14.60
CA LEU A 85 -2.86 -1.11 14.82
C LEU A 85 -4.08 -2.01 14.71
N LYS A 86 -3.91 -3.26 14.32
CA LYS A 86 -5.00 -4.23 14.08
C LYS A 86 -6.01 -3.73 13.07
N LYS A 87 -5.49 -3.24 11.95
CA LYS A 87 -6.29 -2.70 10.84
C LYS A 87 -6.12 -3.55 9.59
N PRO A 88 -7.11 -3.59 8.71
CA PRO A 88 -7.00 -4.34 7.45
C PRO A 88 -5.99 -3.72 6.49
N LEU A 89 -5.40 -4.59 5.67
CA LEU A 89 -4.46 -4.23 4.62
C LEU A 89 -4.85 -4.93 3.32
N ILE A 90 -5.02 -4.16 2.26
CA ILE A 90 -5.39 -4.68 0.94
C ILE A 90 -4.22 -4.55 -0.01
N SER A 91 -3.93 -5.65 -0.73
CA SER A 91 -3.04 -5.67 -1.87
C SER A 91 -3.86 -5.47 -3.14
N ILE A 92 -3.51 -4.47 -3.93
CA ILE A 92 -4.19 -4.18 -5.19
C ILE A 92 -3.28 -4.56 -6.34
N GLU A 93 -3.72 -5.52 -7.14
CA GLU A 93 -2.94 -5.97 -8.29
C GLU A 93 -2.98 -4.93 -9.40
N ASP A 94 -1.80 -4.56 -9.87
CA ASP A 94 -1.65 -3.72 -11.04
C ASP A 94 -1.21 -4.60 -12.20
N ASN A 95 -2.14 -4.82 -13.11
CA ASN A 95 -1.85 -5.44 -14.39
C ASN A 95 -1.26 -4.37 -15.30
N SER A 96 0.00 -4.40 -15.47
CA SER A 96 0.91 -3.54 -16.24
C SER A 96 0.36 -2.64 -17.36
N GLU A 97 -0.86 -2.84 -17.82
CA GLU A 97 -1.48 -2.05 -18.88
C GLU A 97 -2.19 -0.78 -18.36
N ASN A 98 -2.53 -0.76 -17.09
CA ASN A 98 -3.21 0.36 -16.45
C ASN A 98 -2.34 0.89 -15.33
N ASN A 99 -1.53 1.90 -15.62
CA ASN A 99 -0.87 2.66 -14.59
C ASN A 99 -1.93 3.36 -13.74
N LEU A 100 -2.28 2.75 -12.62
CA LEU A 100 -3.22 3.34 -11.68
C LEU A 100 -2.60 4.58 -11.07
N ASP A 101 -3.31 5.69 -11.11
CA ASP A 101 -2.93 6.88 -10.37
C ASP A 101 -3.03 6.60 -8.87
N ILE A 102 -2.22 7.30 -8.10
CA ILE A 102 -2.21 7.10 -6.64
C ILE A 102 -3.57 7.41 -6.01
N GLU A 103 -4.32 8.35 -6.55
CA GLU A 103 -5.67 8.66 -6.07
C GLU A 103 -6.66 7.53 -6.37
N GLU A 104 -6.51 6.85 -7.51
CA GLU A 104 -7.37 5.73 -7.86
C GLU A 104 -7.19 4.55 -6.91
N LEU A 105 -6.00 4.42 -6.36
CA LEU A 105 -5.67 3.32 -5.46
C LEU A 105 -6.55 3.31 -4.20
N VAL A 106 -6.77 4.48 -3.59
CA VAL A 106 -7.64 4.56 -2.41
C VAL A 106 -9.10 4.30 -2.75
N ILE A 107 -9.53 4.70 -3.94
CA ILE A 107 -10.89 4.45 -4.42
C ILE A 107 -11.13 2.96 -4.63
N ILE A 108 -10.18 2.29 -5.30
CA ILE A 108 -10.25 0.85 -5.52
C ILE A 108 -10.21 0.08 -4.21
N ALA A 109 -9.36 0.51 -3.27
CA ALA A 109 -9.25 -0.11 -1.96
C ALA A 109 -10.58 -0.03 -1.20
N LYS A 110 -11.22 1.13 -1.22
CA LYS A 110 -12.52 1.33 -0.59
C LYS A 110 -13.58 0.40 -1.18
N ASP A 111 -13.66 0.34 -2.51
CA ASP A 111 -14.63 -0.49 -3.19
C ASP A 111 -14.44 -1.98 -2.87
N LYS A 112 -13.19 -2.45 -2.90
CA LYS A 112 -12.86 -3.83 -2.55
C LYS A 112 -13.24 -4.18 -1.11
N PHE A 113 -12.93 -3.27 -0.19
CA PHE A 113 -13.23 -3.48 1.21
C PHE A 113 -14.74 -3.55 1.48
N LEU A 114 -15.49 -2.61 0.93
CA LEU A 114 -16.93 -2.53 1.12
C LEU A 114 -17.69 -3.66 0.42
N SER A 115 -17.13 -4.21 -0.65
CA SER A 115 -17.74 -5.30 -1.42
C SER A 115 -17.43 -6.69 -0.87
N ALA A 116 -16.49 -6.81 0.05
CA ALA A 116 -16.05 -8.10 0.57
C ALA A 116 -16.89 -8.55 1.75
N GLU A 117 -17.21 -9.84 1.81
CA GLU A 117 -17.75 -10.47 3.00
C GLU A 117 -16.63 -10.70 4.00
N ASP A 118 -16.90 -10.45 5.29
CA ASP A 118 -15.90 -10.60 6.36
C ASP A 118 -14.59 -9.88 6.04
N ALA A 119 -14.68 -8.61 5.62
CA ALA A 119 -13.53 -7.85 5.16
C ALA A 119 -12.39 -7.80 6.16
N ASP A 120 -12.68 -7.69 7.46
CA ASP A 120 -11.65 -7.66 8.50
C ASP A 120 -10.83 -8.95 8.54
N LYS A 121 -11.46 -10.10 8.33
CA LYS A 121 -10.75 -11.38 8.26
C LYS A 121 -10.03 -11.57 6.94
N ARG A 122 -10.71 -11.23 5.85
CA ARG A 122 -10.18 -11.39 4.49
C ARG A 122 -8.92 -10.56 4.30
N PHE A 123 -8.91 -9.35 4.83
CA PHE A 123 -7.80 -8.41 4.68
C PHE A 123 -6.95 -8.28 5.94
N ASP A 124 -6.88 -9.35 6.73
CA ASP A 124 -5.96 -9.41 7.86
C ASP A 124 -4.51 -9.25 7.36
N PRO A 125 -3.74 -8.29 7.89
CA PRO A 125 -2.37 -8.07 7.43
C PRO A 125 -1.48 -9.30 7.51
N LYS A 126 -1.76 -10.22 8.40
CA LYS A 126 -1.01 -11.47 8.52
C LYS A 126 -1.05 -12.32 7.26
N ASN A 127 -2.10 -12.17 6.45
CA ASN A 127 -2.30 -12.96 5.24
C ASN A 127 -1.72 -12.31 3.99
N VAL A 128 -1.12 -11.13 4.13
CA VAL A 128 -0.59 -10.38 2.98
C VAL A 128 0.86 -10.76 2.71
N ASN A 129 1.11 -11.41 1.58
CA ASN A 129 2.44 -11.82 1.12
C ASN A 129 2.56 -11.60 -0.39
N PRO A 130 2.54 -10.36 -0.87
CA PRO A 130 2.33 -10.06 -2.28
C PRO A 130 3.41 -10.59 -3.23
N THR A 131 4.67 -10.57 -2.83
CA THR A 131 5.78 -10.99 -3.70
C THR A 131 6.53 -12.21 -3.19
N TYR A 132 6.25 -12.64 -1.97
CA TYR A 132 6.96 -13.72 -1.32
C TYR A 132 6.72 -15.08 -1.97
N GLU A 133 5.49 -15.33 -2.37
CA GLU A 133 5.12 -16.60 -2.98
C GLU A 133 5.81 -16.83 -4.31
N GLU A 134 5.97 -15.78 -5.11
CA GLU A 134 6.66 -15.87 -6.39
C GLU A 134 8.15 -16.14 -6.21
N ASP A 135 8.79 -15.50 -5.25
CA ASP A 135 10.18 -15.77 -4.90
C ASP A 135 10.38 -17.22 -4.49
N ILE A 136 9.49 -17.75 -3.68
CA ILE A 136 9.54 -19.13 -3.22
C ILE A 136 9.33 -20.10 -4.37
N LYS A 137 8.37 -19.85 -5.24
CA LYS A 137 8.12 -20.65 -6.43
C LYS A 137 9.34 -20.67 -7.36
N PHE A 138 9.95 -19.54 -7.55
CA PHE A 138 11.14 -19.40 -8.36
C PHE A 138 12.29 -20.23 -7.81
N ARG A 139 12.51 -20.19 -6.51
CA ARG A 139 13.54 -20.99 -5.84
C ARG A 139 13.31 -22.48 -6.01
N LYS A 140 12.07 -22.93 -5.87
CA LYS A 140 11.72 -24.35 -6.05
C LYS A 140 11.99 -24.84 -7.46
N LEU A 141 11.79 -24.00 -8.43
CA LEU A 141 12.06 -24.35 -9.83
C LEU A 141 13.55 -24.48 -10.12
N ASN A 142 14.38 -23.86 -9.32
CA ASN A 142 15.85 -23.90 -9.49
C ASN A 142 16.53 -24.91 -8.58
N GLU A 143 15.79 -25.57 -7.74
CA GLU A 143 16.28 -26.68 -6.94
C GLU A 143 16.16 -27.98 -7.74
#